data_94f82bb705d31bbb5a31eeedc0c62484
#
_entry.id   94f82bb705d31bbb5a31eeedc0c62484
#
_cell.length_a   1.000
_cell.length_b   1.000
_cell.length_c   1.000
_cell.angle_alpha   90.00
_cell.angle_beta   90.00
_cell.angle_gamma   90.00
#
_symmetry.space_group_name_H-M   'P 1'
#
loop_
_entity.id
_entity.type
_entity.pdbx_description
1 polymer ?
#
loop_
_entity_poly.entity_id
_entity_poly.type
_entity_poly.pdbx_seq_one_letter_code
_entity_poly.pdbx_strand_id
1 'polypeptide(L)'
;MKQLEMLYEGKAKQVFRTDDPDKIIIHYKDAATAFNNIKKATIENKGVLNNAISTLIFKELQKSGVKTHYIETINDRDQVCRRVTIIPLEVIVRNVIAGSMAQRLGIEEGTQPSNVIYDICYKKDELGDPLINDHHAVALGAVTYEELEIGRASCRERV
;
A
#
# COMPACT_ATOMS: atom_id res chain seq x y z
N MET A 1 -16.40 13.15 -15.31
CA MET A 1 -15.82 11.79 -15.28
C MET A 1 -16.89 10.84 -14.80
N LYS A 2 -17.17 9.79 -15.57
CA LYS A 2 -18.21 8.81 -15.29
C LYS A 2 -17.59 7.53 -14.78
N GLN A 3 -18.10 7.00 -13.66
CA GLN A 3 -17.76 5.67 -13.16
C GLN A 3 -18.38 4.60 -14.07
N LEU A 4 -17.59 3.59 -14.41
CA LEU A 4 -17.99 2.45 -15.22
C LEU A 4 -17.91 1.15 -14.39
N GLU A 5 -17.61 0.02 -15.05
CA GLU A 5 -17.53 -1.30 -14.41
C GLU A 5 -16.45 -1.41 -13.32
N MET A 6 -16.70 -2.26 -12.36
CA MET A 6 -15.72 -2.60 -11.33
C MET A 6 -14.60 -3.47 -11.92
N LEU A 7 -13.35 -3.03 -11.73
CA LEU A 7 -12.15 -3.75 -12.19
C LEU A 7 -11.64 -4.74 -11.13
N TYR A 8 -11.74 -4.36 -9.86
CA TYR A 8 -11.16 -5.12 -8.76
C TYR A 8 -11.88 -4.80 -7.45
N GLU A 9 -12.02 -5.81 -6.60
CA GLU A 9 -12.47 -5.66 -5.22
C GLU A 9 -11.49 -6.30 -4.24
N GLY A 10 -10.96 -5.48 -3.34
CA GLY A 10 -10.10 -5.91 -2.24
C GLY A 10 -10.81 -5.89 -0.89
N LYS A 11 -10.05 -6.16 0.16
CA LYS A 11 -10.53 -6.19 1.56
C LYS A 11 -11.19 -4.87 2.00
N ALA A 12 -10.60 -3.73 1.62
CA ALA A 12 -11.01 -2.40 2.08
C ALA A 12 -11.44 -1.45 0.94
N LYS A 13 -11.25 -1.82 -0.32
CA LYS A 13 -11.42 -0.95 -1.47
C LYS A 13 -12.09 -1.69 -2.63
N GLN A 14 -12.82 -0.93 -3.44
CA GLN A 14 -13.26 -1.31 -4.78
C GLN A 14 -12.63 -0.34 -5.77
N VAL A 15 -12.22 -0.83 -6.94
CA VAL A 15 -11.61 -0.06 -8.01
C VAL A 15 -12.50 -0.11 -9.23
N PHE A 16 -12.85 1.05 -9.76
CA PHE A 16 -13.73 1.18 -10.91
C PHE A 16 -13.00 1.83 -12.09
N ARG A 17 -13.30 1.37 -13.30
CA ARG A 17 -12.94 2.06 -14.52
C ARG A 17 -13.71 3.37 -14.66
N THR A 18 -13.11 4.30 -15.39
CA THR A 18 -13.78 5.55 -15.77
C THR A 18 -13.88 5.69 -17.28
N ASP A 19 -14.59 6.69 -17.75
CA ASP A 19 -14.63 7.10 -19.17
C ASP A 19 -13.28 7.66 -19.67
N ASP A 20 -12.33 7.94 -18.77
CA ASP A 20 -10.94 8.25 -19.08
C ASP A 20 -10.07 6.99 -18.83
N PRO A 21 -9.45 6.40 -19.87
CA PRO A 21 -8.70 5.14 -19.73
C PRO A 21 -7.50 5.22 -18.80
N ASP A 22 -6.97 6.42 -18.53
CA ASP A 22 -5.81 6.66 -17.68
C ASP A 22 -6.19 6.92 -16.21
N LYS A 23 -7.48 6.89 -15.90
CA LYS A 23 -8.00 7.17 -14.56
C LYS A 23 -8.90 6.06 -14.04
N ILE A 24 -8.88 5.90 -12.73
CA ILE A 24 -9.74 4.99 -11.97
C ILE A 24 -10.40 5.74 -10.81
N ILE A 25 -11.52 5.20 -10.34
CA ILE A 25 -12.11 5.60 -9.07
C ILE A 25 -11.84 4.50 -8.04
N ILE A 26 -11.35 4.90 -6.88
CA ILE A 26 -11.16 4.03 -5.72
C ILE A 26 -12.23 4.36 -4.70
N HIS A 27 -13.08 3.39 -4.40
CA HIS A 27 -14.12 3.46 -3.37
C HIS A 27 -13.66 2.77 -2.09
N TYR A 28 -13.73 3.43 -0.95
CA TYR A 28 -13.33 2.90 0.35
C TYR A 28 -14.53 2.29 1.09
N LYS A 29 -14.39 1.02 1.48
CA LYS A 29 -15.42 0.22 2.14
C LYS A 29 -15.30 0.29 3.67
N ASP A 30 -16.41 0.03 4.36
CA ASP A 30 -16.45 -0.14 5.82
C ASP A 30 -16.06 -1.58 6.25
N ALA A 31 -15.83 -2.45 5.28
CA ALA A 31 -15.42 -3.82 5.56
C ALA A 31 -14.09 -3.89 6.31
N ALA A 32 -14.05 -4.70 7.35
CA ALA A 32 -12.86 -5.05 8.11
C ALA A 32 -12.67 -6.56 8.08
N THR A 33 -11.43 -7.00 7.91
CA THR A 33 -11.08 -8.42 7.92
C THR A 33 -9.87 -8.65 8.81
N ALA A 34 -9.84 -9.79 9.47
CA ALA A 34 -8.70 -10.24 10.25
C ALA A 34 -8.41 -11.72 9.99
N PHE A 35 -7.20 -12.18 10.32
CA PHE A 35 -6.76 -13.57 10.15
C PHE A 35 -6.98 -14.10 8.73
N ASN A 36 -6.42 -13.44 7.71
CA ASN A 36 -6.55 -13.82 6.30
C ASN A 36 -8.01 -14.03 5.85
N ASN A 37 -8.89 -13.07 6.13
CA ASN A 37 -10.32 -13.10 5.82
C ASN A 37 -11.18 -14.10 6.61
N ILE A 38 -10.66 -14.78 7.63
CA ILE A 38 -11.43 -15.70 8.47
C ILE A 38 -12.48 -14.92 9.29
N LYS A 39 -12.09 -13.77 9.84
CA LYS A 39 -13.03 -12.88 10.54
C LYS A 39 -13.39 -11.70 9.66
N LYS A 40 -14.69 -11.46 9.50
CA LYS A 40 -15.24 -10.33 8.75
C LYS A 40 -16.16 -9.52 9.65
N ALA A 41 -16.03 -8.21 9.58
CA ALA A 41 -16.87 -7.27 10.30
C ALA A 41 -17.10 -6.02 9.45
N THR A 42 -18.09 -5.23 9.79
CA THR A 42 -18.29 -3.88 9.26
C THR A 42 -18.02 -2.90 10.39
N ILE A 43 -17.17 -1.93 10.13
CA ILE A 43 -16.88 -0.83 11.07
C ILE A 43 -17.40 0.43 10.40
N GLU A 44 -18.44 0.99 10.99
CA GLU A 44 -19.09 2.19 10.45
C GLU A 44 -18.10 3.34 10.30
N ASN A 45 -18.18 4.03 9.17
CA ASN A 45 -17.29 5.15 8.78
C ASN A 45 -15.81 4.80 8.59
N LYS A 46 -15.41 3.52 8.66
CA LYS A 46 -14.01 3.12 8.37
C LYS A 46 -13.58 3.56 6.97
N GLY A 47 -14.45 3.41 5.97
CA GLY A 47 -14.19 3.85 4.59
C GLY A 47 -14.00 5.36 4.49
N VAL A 48 -14.81 6.13 5.18
CA VAL A 48 -14.70 7.61 5.23
C VAL A 48 -13.36 8.02 5.85
N LEU A 49 -13.00 7.43 6.99
CA LEU A 49 -11.72 7.72 7.65
C LEU A 49 -10.53 7.30 6.79
N ASN A 50 -10.58 6.13 6.17
CA ASN A 50 -9.52 5.66 5.28
C ASN A 50 -9.33 6.58 4.07
N ASN A 51 -10.42 7.06 3.47
CA ASN A 51 -10.38 8.02 2.38
C ASN A 51 -9.73 9.35 2.84
N ALA A 52 -10.17 9.88 3.97
CA ALA A 52 -9.66 11.13 4.52
C ALA A 52 -8.15 11.04 4.86
N ILE A 53 -7.73 9.98 5.55
CA ILE A 53 -6.32 9.73 5.91
C ILE A 53 -5.46 9.57 4.65
N SER A 54 -5.90 8.74 3.69
CA SER A 54 -5.19 8.58 2.41
C SER A 54 -5.04 9.90 1.67
N THR A 55 -6.10 10.70 1.62
CA THR A 55 -6.08 12.02 0.98
C THR A 55 -5.05 12.95 1.64
N LEU A 56 -5.04 12.99 2.98
CA LEU A 56 -4.09 13.81 3.73
C LEU A 56 -2.64 13.40 3.41
N ILE A 57 -2.34 12.11 3.53
CA ILE A 57 -0.99 11.58 3.28
C ILE A 57 -0.55 11.85 1.84
N PHE A 58 -1.39 11.56 0.84
CA PHE A 58 -1.03 11.81 -0.56
C PHE A 58 -0.77 13.28 -0.85
N LYS A 59 -1.55 14.19 -0.29
CA LYS A 59 -1.33 15.65 -0.44
C LYS A 59 0.00 16.08 0.18
N GLU A 60 0.36 15.57 1.36
CA GLU A 60 1.66 15.88 1.98
C GLU A 60 2.83 15.32 1.15
N LEU A 61 2.71 14.10 0.63
CA LEU A 61 3.70 13.52 -0.26
C LEU A 61 3.89 14.35 -1.53
N GLN A 62 2.80 14.81 -2.15
CA GLN A 62 2.85 15.66 -3.34
C GLN A 62 3.50 17.01 -3.05
N LYS A 63 3.24 17.63 -1.89
CA LYS A 63 3.92 18.86 -1.45
C LYS A 63 5.44 18.66 -1.31
N SER A 64 5.85 17.48 -0.88
CA SER A 64 7.26 17.09 -0.76
C SER A 64 7.89 16.64 -2.10
N GLY A 65 7.18 16.79 -3.23
CA GLY A 65 7.69 16.41 -4.56
C GLY A 65 7.61 14.93 -4.89
N VAL A 66 7.03 14.10 -4.01
CA VAL A 66 6.86 12.66 -4.26
C VAL A 66 5.71 12.44 -5.23
N LYS A 67 5.99 11.77 -6.35
CA LYS A 67 4.96 11.40 -7.33
C LYS A 67 4.05 10.32 -6.73
N THR A 68 2.73 10.55 -6.80
CA THR A 68 1.70 9.59 -6.36
C THR A 68 0.69 9.34 -7.46
N HIS A 69 -0.11 8.29 -7.33
CA HIS A 69 -1.22 8.03 -8.25
C HIS A 69 -2.47 8.85 -7.91
N TYR A 70 -2.56 9.45 -6.73
CA TYR A 70 -3.68 10.27 -6.29
C TYR A 70 -3.83 11.53 -7.15
N ILE A 71 -5.06 11.84 -7.58
CA ILE A 71 -5.42 13.04 -8.32
C ILE A 71 -6.29 13.94 -7.44
N GLU A 72 -7.47 13.45 -7.03
CA GLU A 72 -8.41 14.22 -6.23
C GLU A 72 -9.36 13.34 -5.42
N THR A 73 -9.98 13.91 -4.41
CA THR A 73 -11.08 13.29 -3.66
C THR A 73 -12.40 13.83 -4.20
N ILE A 74 -13.31 12.93 -4.59
CA ILE A 74 -14.61 13.28 -5.17
C ILE A 74 -15.65 13.51 -4.07
N ASN A 75 -15.66 12.62 -3.08
CA ASN A 75 -16.58 12.65 -1.95
C ASN A 75 -15.96 11.94 -0.73
N ASP A 76 -16.75 11.69 0.32
CA ASP A 76 -16.25 11.12 1.58
C ASP A 76 -15.67 9.70 1.44
N ARG A 77 -15.95 8.98 0.35
CA ARG A 77 -15.52 7.59 0.15
C ARG A 77 -14.73 7.35 -1.13
N ASP A 78 -14.71 8.31 -2.06
CA ASP A 78 -14.19 8.09 -3.40
C ASP A 78 -13.04 9.03 -3.74
N GLN A 79 -12.00 8.46 -4.35
CA GLN A 79 -10.86 9.18 -4.91
C GLN A 79 -10.71 8.87 -6.40
N VAL A 80 -10.31 9.88 -7.16
CA VAL A 80 -9.79 9.71 -8.51
C VAL A 80 -8.30 9.49 -8.43
N CYS A 81 -7.82 8.44 -9.06
CA CYS A 81 -6.42 8.12 -9.14
C CYS A 81 -6.01 7.83 -10.58
N ARG A 82 -4.72 7.99 -10.88
CA ARG A 82 -4.14 7.50 -12.12
C ARG A 82 -4.23 5.98 -12.16
N ARG A 83 -4.53 5.43 -13.31
CA ARG A 83 -4.44 3.99 -13.55
C ARG A 83 -2.96 3.61 -13.65
N VAL A 84 -2.51 2.75 -12.74
CA VAL A 84 -1.13 2.29 -12.67
C VAL A 84 -1.09 0.77 -12.58
N THR A 85 0.02 0.17 -12.96
CA THR A 85 0.31 -1.24 -12.68
C THR A 85 0.96 -1.33 -11.31
N ILE A 86 0.40 -2.16 -10.44
CA ILE A 86 0.94 -2.39 -9.09
C ILE A 86 2.08 -3.39 -9.19
N ILE A 87 3.25 -3.02 -8.68
CA ILE A 87 4.35 -3.95 -8.46
C ILE A 87 3.95 -4.86 -7.29
N PRO A 88 4.01 -6.20 -7.44
CA PRO A 88 3.55 -7.13 -6.41
C PRO A 88 4.55 -7.25 -5.24
N LEU A 89 4.97 -6.14 -4.70
CA LEU A 89 5.89 -6.04 -3.58
C LEU A 89 5.29 -5.15 -2.49
N GLU A 90 5.48 -5.55 -1.24
CA GLU A 90 5.29 -4.69 -0.08
C GLU A 90 6.66 -4.25 0.42
N VAL A 91 6.87 -2.94 0.41
CA VAL A 91 8.11 -2.32 0.90
C VAL A 91 7.85 -1.76 2.29
N ILE A 92 8.65 -2.19 3.26
CA ILE A 92 8.48 -1.84 4.66
C ILE A 92 9.73 -1.14 5.16
N VAL A 93 9.57 0.07 5.68
CA VAL A 93 10.64 0.81 6.35
C VAL A 93 10.35 0.84 7.85
N ARG A 94 11.34 0.48 8.67
CA ARG A 94 11.18 0.42 10.13
C ARG A 94 12.27 1.20 10.83
N ASN A 95 11.84 2.05 11.77
CA ASN A 95 12.72 2.75 12.72
C ASN A 95 12.67 2.12 14.11
N VAL A 96 11.70 1.23 14.33
CA VAL A 96 11.50 0.51 15.58
C VAL A 96 11.22 -0.95 15.26
N ILE A 97 11.83 -1.87 16.01
CA ILE A 97 11.58 -3.31 15.88
C ILE A 97 10.26 -3.63 16.57
N ALA A 98 9.31 -4.18 15.82
CA ALA A 98 7.98 -4.53 16.31
C ALA A 98 7.35 -5.69 15.55
N GLY A 99 6.34 -6.33 16.14
CA GLY A 99 5.51 -7.35 15.50
C GLY A 99 6.32 -8.56 15.02
N SER A 100 6.06 -9.00 13.79
CA SER A 100 6.70 -10.19 13.21
C SER A 100 8.23 -10.11 13.13
N MET A 101 8.80 -8.91 13.04
CA MET A 101 10.25 -8.72 13.04
C MET A 101 10.84 -9.01 14.42
N ALA A 102 10.23 -8.50 15.49
CA ALA A 102 10.67 -8.77 16.88
C ALA A 102 10.71 -10.28 17.14
N GLN A 103 9.64 -10.99 16.76
CA GLN A 103 9.56 -12.44 16.89
C GLN A 103 10.61 -13.17 16.05
N ARG A 104 10.76 -12.79 14.79
CA ARG A 104 11.70 -13.42 13.85
C ARG A 104 13.15 -13.29 14.25
N LEU A 105 13.53 -12.14 14.83
CA LEU A 105 14.91 -11.84 15.23
C LEU A 105 15.18 -12.16 16.71
N GLY A 106 14.15 -12.47 17.51
CA GLY A 106 14.29 -12.68 18.95
C GLY A 106 14.72 -11.42 19.71
N ILE A 107 14.32 -10.24 19.22
CA ILE A 107 14.67 -8.94 19.80
C ILE A 107 13.43 -8.36 20.48
N GLU A 108 13.62 -7.68 21.60
CA GLU A 108 12.55 -7.03 22.36
C GLU A 108 11.79 -6.01 21.49
N GLU A 109 10.46 -6.07 21.53
CA GLU A 109 9.59 -5.14 20.82
C GLU A 109 9.77 -3.72 21.37
N GLY A 110 9.87 -2.73 20.51
CA GLY A 110 10.16 -1.35 20.86
C GLY A 110 11.64 -0.97 20.76
N THR A 111 12.54 -1.95 20.54
CA THR A 111 13.97 -1.68 20.35
C THR A 111 14.20 -0.80 19.13
N GLN A 112 14.99 0.26 19.30
CA GLN A 112 15.44 1.11 18.19
C GLN A 112 16.71 0.52 17.56
N PRO A 113 16.68 0.12 16.28
CA PRO A 113 17.87 -0.37 15.60
C PRO A 113 18.87 0.77 15.32
N SER A 114 20.14 0.42 15.15
CA SER A 114 21.21 1.38 14.82
C SER A 114 21.10 1.97 13.41
N ASN A 115 20.27 1.39 12.56
CA ASN A 115 20.03 1.82 11.18
C ASN A 115 18.55 1.64 10.81
N VAL A 116 18.12 2.36 9.81
CA VAL A 116 16.79 2.15 9.22
C VAL A 116 16.75 0.77 8.56
N ILE A 117 15.76 -0.03 8.95
CA ILE A 117 15.55 -1.38 8.41
C ILE A 117 14.63 -1.28 7.19
N TYR A 118 14.97 -2.04 6.16
CA TYR A 118 14.25 -2.14 4.91
C TYR A 118 13.94 -3.60 4.63
N ASP A 119 12.64 -3.94 4.63
CA ASP A 119 12.14 -5.27 4.29
C ASP A 119 11.35 -5.23 2.98
N ILE A 120 11.38 -6.32 2.23
CA ILE A 120 10.55 -6.52 1.04
C ILE A 120 9.78 -7.83 1.25
N CYS A 121 8.44 -7.79 1.06
CA CYS A 121 7.61 -8.98 0.97
C CYS A 121 7.05 -9.11 -0.45
N TYR A 122 7.04 -10.33 -0.97
CA TYR A 122 6.35 -10.63 -2.22
C TYR A 122 4.86 -10.78 -1.96
N LYS A 123 4.05 -9.89 -2.58
CA LYS A 123 2.59 -9.88 -2.38
C LYS A 123 1.92 -11.01 -3.14
N LYS A 124 1.86 -12.16 -2.49
CA LYS A 124 1.19 -13.35 -2.99
C LYS A 124 0.52 -14.09 -1.83
N ASP A 125 -0.77 -13.82 -1.64
CA ASP A 125 -1.58 -14.35 -0.53
C ASP A 125 -1.46 -15.89 -0.38
N GLU A 126 -1.38 -16.62 -1.50
CA GLU A 126 -1.23 -18.09 -1.54
C GLU A 126 0.08 -18.57 -0.89
N LEU A 127 1.11 -17.73 -0.88
CA LEU A 127 2.41 -18.01 -0.28
C LEU A 127 2.58 -17.37 1.11
N GLY A 128 1.55 -16.68 1.60
CA GLY A 128 1.59 -15.96 2.88
C GLY A 128 2.50 -14.73 2.88
N ASP A 129 2.62 -14.05 1.73
CA ASP A 129 3.43 -12.84 1.53
C ASP A 129 4.87 -13.00 2.05
N PRO A 130 5.68 -13.94 1.51
CA PRO A 130 7.00 -14.26 2.04
C PRO A 130 7.95 -13.07 1.98
N LEU A 131 8.78 -12.95 3.02
CA LEU A 131 9.89 -12.02 3.03
C LEU A 131 10.94 -12.44 1.99
N ILE A 132 11.32 -11.51 1.15
CA ILE A 132 12.33 -11.70 0.08
C ILE A 132 13.38 -10.60 0.13
N ASN A 133 14.43 -10.73 -0.65
CA ASN A 133 15.39 -9.67 -0.89
C ASN A 133 15.25 -9.10 -2.32
N ASP A 134 16.03 -8.07 -2.63
CA ASP A 134 16.07 -7.41 -3.93
C ASP A 134 16.43 -8.36 -5.09
N HIS A 135 17.40 -9.26 -4.89
CA HIS A 135 17.76 -10.25 -5.89
C HIS A 135 16.60 -11.20 -6.20
N HIS A 136 15.85 -11.62 -5.17
CA HIS A 136 14.66 -12.44 -5.37
C HIS A 136 13.57 -11.66 -6.15
N ALA A 137 13.33 -10.40 -5.82
CA ALA A 137 12.33 -9.58 -6.50
C ALA A 137 12.63 -9.41 -7.99
N VAL A 138 13.91 -9.21 -8.34
CA VAL A 138 14.38 -9.11 -9.73
C VAL A 138 14.32 -10.47 -10.44
N ALA A 139 14.76 -11.55 -9.79
CA ALA A 139 14.71 -12.90 -10.35
C ALA A 139 13.29 -13.38 -10.65
N LEU A 140 12.31 -12.94 -9.86
CA LEU A 140 10.89 -13.20 -10.10
C LEU A 140 10.29 -12.34 -11.23
N GLY A 141 11.07 -11.39 -11.80
CA GLY A 141 10.58 -10.46 -12.79
C GLY A 141 9.53 -9.45 -12.25
N ALA A 142 9.45 -9.31 -10.94
CA ALA A 142 8.50 -8.40 -10.31
C ALA A 142 8.91 -6.93 -10.48
N VAL A 143 10.21 -6.66 -10.55
CA VAL A 143 10.79 -5.31 -10.56
C VAL A 143 12.23 -5.36 -11.09
N THR A 144 12.74 -4.24 -11.57
CA THR A 144 14.16 -4.04 -11.88
C THR A 144 14.93 -3.49 -10.66
N TYR A 145 16.26 -3.57 -10.67
CA TYR A 145 17.07 -2.93 -9.63
C TYR A 145 16.90 -1.41 -9.59
N GLU A 146 16.74 -0.77 -10.74
CA GLU A 146 16.52 0.67 -10.85
C GLU A 146 15.19 1.08 -10.19
N GLU A 147 14.12 0.33 -10.44
CA GLU A 147 12.82 0.56 -9.80
C GLU A 147 12.86 0.35 -8.28
N LEU A 148 13.65 -0.60 -7.79
CA LEU A 148 13.87 -0.80 -6.36
C LEU A 148 14.59 0.38 -5.70
N GLU A 149 15.58 0.97 -6.36
CA GLU A 149 16.28 2.16 -5.84
C GLU A 149 15.33 3.37 -5.75
N ILE A 150 14.46 3.57 -6.73
CA ILE A 150 13.41 4.60 -6.68
C ILE A 150 12.47 4.35 -5.50
N GLY A 151 12.07 3.11 -5.27
CA GLY A 151 11.24 2.70 -4.13
C GLY A 151 11.91 2.96 -2.78
N ARG A 152 13.19 2.61 -2.64
CA ARG A 152 14.01 2.86 -1.45
C ARG A 152 14.13 4.35 -1.15
N ALA A 153 14.47 5.16 -2.15
CA ALA A 153 14.58 6.61 -2.00
C ALA A 153 13.24 7.21 -1.53
N SER A 154 12.14 6.87 -2.21
CA SER A 154 10.80 7.35 -1.85
C SER A 154 10.37 6.94 -0.44
N CYS A 155 10.73 5.77 0.05
CA CYS A 155 10.44 5.33 1.41
C CYS A 155 11.36 5.99 2.46
N ARG A 156 12.61 6.29 2.11
CA ARG A 156 13.61 6.88 3.02
C ARG A 156 13.33 8.35 3.33
N GLU A 157 12.79 9.09 2.35
CA GLU A 157 12.42 10.51 2.52
C GLU A 157 11.17 10.71 3.39
N ARG A 158 10.47 9.64 3.76
CA ARG A 158 9.21 9.68 4.52
C ARG A 158 9.36 9.37 6.01
N VAL A 159 10.56 9.12 6.50
CA VAL A 159 10.80 8.64 7.86
C VAL A 159 11.55 9.67 8.70
#